data_b5668396e7a0fbf89cfa1f5b04c1ae72
#
_entry.id   b5668396e7a0fbf89cfa1f5b04c1ae72
#
_cell.length_a   1.000
_cell.length_b   1.000
_cell.length_c   1.000
_cell.angle_alpha   90.00
_cell.angle_beta   90.00
_cell.angle_gamma   90.00
#
_symmetry.space_group_name_H-M   'P 1'
#
loop_
_entity.id
_entity.type
_entity.pdbx_description
1 polymer ?
#
loop_
_entity_poly.entity_id
_entity_poly.type
_entity_poly.pdbx_seq_one_letter_code
_entity_poly.pdbx_strand_id
1 'polypeptide(L)'
;FHQIYIFEQKEWSLEMLGNGYILLGFFSIIGLLIGGPLIDKLDTKKTAITVLLPLSLSVIVLLLFDSVFFLIIYMSLYGFNMGISTPFIGSLWAEVYGVKSLGTVKALLHAGAVFASALSPLVFGYIIDWGYGITEIAIISLLIIIVSTLLPIYNKLP
;
A
#
# COMPACT_ATOMS: atom_id res chain seq x y z
N PHE A 1 8.93 -6.21 2.34
CA PHE A 1 9.97 -7.01 2.98
C PHE A 1 9.64 -8.51 2.97
N HIS A 2 8.47 -8.95 3.35
CA HIS A 2 8.14 -10.37 3.51
C HIS A 2 7.61 -11.06 2.24
N GLN A 3 7.89 -10.54 1.04
CA GLN A 3 7.39 -11.13 -0.21
C GLN A 3 7.86 -12.57 -0.41
N ILE A 4 9.09 -12.89 -0.07
CA ILE A 4 9.62 -14.26 -0.17
C ILE A 4 8.83 -15.19 0.74
N TYR A 5 8.60 -14.81 1.99
CA TYR A 5 7.79 -15.57 2.94
C TYR A 5 6.36 -15.79 2.43
N ILE A 6 5.74 -14.75 1.85
CA ILE A 6 4.40 -14.86 1.24
C ILE A 6 4.40 -15.88 0.11
N PHE A 7 5.41 -15.84 -0.76
CA PHE A 7 5.51 -16.76 -1.90
C PHE A 7 5.73 -18.20 -1.44
N GLU A 8 6.57 -18.43 -0.44
CA GLU A 8 6.78 -19.76 0.16
C GLU A 8 5.49 -20.31 0.79
N GLN A 9 4.76 -19.50 1.56
CA GLN A 9 3.50 -19.92 2.18
C GLN A 9 2.38 -20.20 1.17
N LYS A 10 2.41 -19.53 0.00
CA LYS A 10 1.45 -19.71 -1.10
C LYS A 10 1.89 -20.78 -2.11
N GLU A 11 3.04 -21.41 -1.88
CA GLU A 11 3.66 -22.38 -2.82
C GLU A 11 3.90 -21.78 -4.22
N TRP A 12 4.11 -20.46 -4.29
CA TRP A 12 4.46 -19.76 -5.53
C TRP A 12 5.96 -19.79 -5.75
N SER A 13 6.41 -20.12 -6.96
CA SER A 13 7.85 -20.21 -7.24
C SER A 13 8.54 -18.84 -7.19
N LEU A 14 9.82 -18.82 -6.83
CA LEU A 14 10.64 -17.59 -6.85
C LEU A 14 10.81 -17.01 -8.26
N GLU A 15 10.69 -17.82 -9.31
CA GLU A 15 10.66 -17.33 -10.68
C GLU A 15 9.41 -16.46 -10.93
N MET A 16 8.27 -16.84 -10.38
CA MET A 16 7.04 -16.05 -10.45
C MET A 16 7.15 -14.72 -9.69
N LEU A 17 8.03 -14.63 -8.68
CA LEU A 17 8.30 -13.39 -7.98
C LEU A 17 8.90 -12.33 -8.92
N GLY A 18 9.86 -12.72 -9.75
CA GLY A 18 10.47 -11.84 -10.77
C GLY A 18 9.42 -11.29 -11.74
N ASN A 19 8.59 -12.17 -12.29
CA ASN A 19 7.48 -11.80 -13.19
C ASN A 19 6.44 -10.93 -12.47
N GLY A 20 6.15 -11.22 -11.21
CA GLY A 20 5.28 -10.41 -10.36
C GLY A 20 5.78 -8.97 -10.19
N TYR A 21 7.08 -8.76 -10.01
CA TYR A 21 7.66 -7.42 -9.93
C TYR A 21 7.59 -6.65 -11.24
N ILE A 22 7.66 -7.31 -12.40
CA ILE A 22 7.42 -6.66 -13.70
C ILE A 22 5.99 -6.14 -13.78
N LEU A 23 4.99 -6.97 -13.39
CA LEU A 23 3.58 -6.56 -13.33
C LEU A 23 3.37 -5.40 -12.35
N LEU A 24 3.96 -5.49 -11.15
CA LEU A 24 3.91 -4.45 -10.15
C LEU A 24 4.44 -3.12 -10.70
N GLY A 25 5.60 -3.12 -11.36
CA GLY A 25 6.19 -1.94 -11.97
C GLY A 25 5.30 -1.37 -13.09
N PHE A 26 4.77 -2.21 -13.97
CA PHE A 26 3.88 -1.80 -15.05
C PHE A 26 2.60 -1.13 -14.52
N PHE A 27 1.93 -1.76 -13.56
CA PHE A 27 0.72 -1.19 -12.95
C PHE A 27 1.00 0.03 -12.08
N SER A 28 2.20 0.15 -11.51
CA SER A 28 2.63 1.35 -10.81
C SER A 28 2.73 2.56 -11.75
N ILE A 29 3.26 2.37 -12.96
CA ILE A 29 3.27 3.42 -13.99
C ILE A 29 1.84 3.83 -14.35
N ILE A 30 0.94 2.88 -14.56
CA ILE A 30 -0.46 3.15 -14.86
C ILE A 30 -1.11 3.95 -13.70
N GLY A 31 -0.90 3.50 -12.46
CA GLY A 31 -1.41 4.18 -11.27
C GLY A 31 -0.90 5.61 -11.14
N LEU A 32 0.37 5.86 -11.44
CA LEU A 32 0.97 7.19 -11.43
C LEU A 32 0.34 8.12 -12.50
N LEU A 33 0.17 7.61 -13.72
CA LEU A 33 -0.40 8.39 -14.82
C LEU A 33 -1.89 8.72 -14.60
N ILE A 34 -2.65 7.80 -14.05
CA ILE A 34 -4.08 7.99 -13.74
C ILE A 34 -4.25 8.82 -12.46
N GLY A 35 -3.35 8.66 -11.50
CA GLY A 35 -3.43 9.26 -10.17
C GLY A 35 -3.48 10.78 -10.20
N GLY A 36 -2.65 11.44 -10.99
CA GLY A 36 -2.64 12.91 -11.11
C GLY A 36 -4.03 13.45 -11.50
N PRO A 37 -4.54 13.13 -12.70
CA PRO A 37 -5.86 13.62 -13.16
C PRO A 37 -7.04 13.19 -12.26
N LEU A 38 -6.92 12.07 -11.55
CA LEU A 38 -7.95 11.60 -10.63
C LEU A 38 -8.01 12.45 -9.36
N ILE A 39 -6.84 12.77 -8.79
CA ILE A 39 -6.69 13.60 -7.60
C ILE A 39 -7.20 15.02 -7.86
N ASP A 40 -6.91 15.57 -9.03
CA ASP A 40 -7.38 16.91 -9.42
C ASP A 40 -8.90 17.02 -9.49
N LYS A 41 -9.62 15.89 -9.63
CA LYS A 41 -11.09 15.86 -9.75
C LYS A 41 -11.82 15.48 -8.45
N LEU A 42 -11.12 14.86 -7.51
CA LEU A 42 -11.70 14.37 -6.28
C LEU A 42 -11.29 15.26 -5.11
N ASP A 43 -12.18 15.38 -4.13
CA ASP A 43 -11.80 15.96 -2.83
C ASP A 43 -10.84 15.02 -2.08
N THR A 44 -10.12 15.57 -1.11
CA THR A 44 -9.09 14.85 -0.33
C THR A 44 -9.63 13.57 0.31
N LYS A 45 -10.89 13.57 0.80
CA LYS A 45 -11.49 12.40 1.46
C LYS A 45 -11.77 11.28 0.45
N LYS A 46 -12.40 11.63 -0.67
CA LYS A 46 -12.69 10.64 -1.73
C LYS A 46 -11.40 10.09 -2.32
N THR A 47 -10.39 10.96 -2.47
CA THR A 47 -9.08 10.54 -2.94
C THR A 47 -8.42 9.54 -1.99
N ALA A 48 -8.45 9.78 -0.67
CA ALA A 48 -7.90 8.86 0.32
C ALA A 48 -8.55 7.47 0.23
N ILE A 49 -9.88 7.40 0.12
CA ILE A 49 -10.60 6.13 -0.04
C ILE A 49 -10.22 5.45 -1.36
N THR A 50 -10.20 6.21 -2.45
CA THR A 50 -9.88 5.67 -3.80
C THR A 50 -8.47 5.12 -3.86
N VAL A 51 -7.51 5.77 -3.21
CA VAL A 51 -6.10 5.33 -3.16
C VAL A 51 -5.94 4.05 -2.34
N LEU A 52 -6.62 3.92 -1.20
CA LEU A 52 -6.48 2.75 -0.32
C LEU A 52 -7.30 1.53 -0.78
N LEU A 53 -8.28 1.72 -1.67
CA LEU A 53 -9.13 0.63 -2.16
C LEU A 53 -8.35 -0.46 -2.92
N PRO A 54 -7.46 -0.16 -3.87
CA PRO A 54 -6.66 -1.19 -4.54
C PRO A 54 -5.76 -1.96 -3.57
N LEU A 55 -5.20 -1.29 -2.55
CA LEU A 55 -4.41 -1.94 -1.52
C LEU A 55 -5.25 -2.90 -0.69
N SER A 56 -6.44 -2.49 -0.27
CA SER A 56 -7.37 -3.36 0.46
C SER A 56 -7.73 -4.60 -0.36
N LEU A 57 -8.06 -4.40 -1.64
CA LEU A 57 -8.38 -5.50 -2.54
C LEU A 57 -7.19 -6.44 -2.76
N SER A 58 -5.97 -5.92 -2.88
CA SER A 58 -4.78 -6.75 -3.03
C SER A 58 -4.57 -7.66 -1.81
N VAL A 59 -4.73 -7.13 -0.60
CA VAL A 59 -4.60 -7.93 0.63
C VAL A 59 -5.74 -8.95 0.77
N ILE A 60 -6.96 -8.59 0.38
CA ILE A 60 -8.10 -9.53 0.37
C ILE A 60 -7.84 -10.69 -0.62
N VAL A 61 -7.34 -10.39 -1.81
CA VAL A 61 -6.97 -11.42 -2.80
C VAL A 61 -5.91 -12.34 -2.23
N LEU A 62 -4.87 -11.78 -1.60
CA LEU A 62 -3.82 -12.55 -0.94
C LEU A 62 -4.35 -13.45 0.18
N LEU A 63 -5.34 -12.97 0.93
CA LEU A 63 -5.95 -13.70 2.04
C LEU A 63 -6.81 -14.89 1.58
N LEU A 64 -7.60 -14.70 0.52
CA LEU A 64 -8.65 -15.65 0.12
C LEU A 64 -8.23 -16.67 -0.92
N PHE A 65 -7.14 -16.43 -1.66
CA PHE A 65 -6.81 -17.23 -2.83
C PHE A 65 -5.33 -17.62 -2.86
N ASP A 66 -5.03 -18.85 -3.30
CA ASP A 66 -3.68 -19.41 -3.38
C ASP A 66 -3.22 -19.66 -4.83
N SER A 67 -4.16 -19.70 -5.78
CA SER A 67 -3.83 -19.96 -7.18
C SER A 67 -2.93 -18.87 -7.79
N VAL A 68 -2.01 -19.30 -8.65
CA VAL A 68 -1.09 -18.42 -9.41
C VAL A 68 -1.82 -17.33 -10.21
N PHE A 69 -3.05 -17.57 -10.64
CA PHE A 69 -3.85 -16.54 -11.30
C PHE A 69 -4.09 -15.33 -10.38
N PHE A 70 -4.31 -15.56 -9.11
CA PHE A 70 -4.52 -14.49 -8.13
C PHE A 70 -3.25 -13.75 -7.74
N LEU A 71 -2.06 -14.35 -7.95
CA LEU A 71 -0.79 -13.63 -7.87
C LEU A 71 -0.75 -12.45 -8.85
N ILE A 72 -1.21 -12.65 -10.09
CA ILE A 72 -1.26 -11.59 -11.11
C ILE A 72 -2.15 -10.45 -10.64
N ILE A 73 -3.32 -10.75 -10.09
CA ILE A 73 -4.27 -9.76 -9.57
C ILE A 73 -3.67 -9.03 -8.37
N TYR A 74 -3.10 -9.76 -7.42
CA TYR A 74 -2.45 -9.21 -6.23
C TYR A 74 -1.34 -8.21 -6.60
N MET A 75 -0.39 -8.62 -7.45
CA MET A 75 0.73 -7.79 -7.87
C MET A 75 0.29 -6.56 -8.68
N SER A 76 -0.73 -6.72 -9.52
CA SER A 76 -1.29 -5.62 -10.31
C SER A 76 -1.98 -4.58 -9.44
N LEU A 77 -2.82 -5.00 -8.49
CA LEU A 77 -3.51 -4.11 -7.56
C LEU A 77 -2.53 -3.40 -6.62
N TYR A 78 -1.53 -4.13 -6.12
CA TYR A 78 -0.50 -3.58 -5.26
C TYR A 78 0.37 -2.57 -6.01
N GLY A 79 0.80 -2.88 -7.23
CA GLY A 79 1.53 -1.95 -8.09
C GLY A 79 0.71 -0.69 -8.41
N PHE A 80 -0.56 -0.85 -8.78
CA PHE A 80 -1.45 0.27 -9.04
C PHE A 80 -1.59 1.19 -7.82
N ASN A 81 -1.74 0.61 -6.63
CA ASN A 81 -1.77 1.37 -5.38
C ASN A 81 -0.47 2.16 -5.15
N MET A 82 0.70 1.55 -5.35
CA MET A 82 1.98 2.25 -5.21
C MET A 82 2.07 3.46 -6.14
N GLY A 83 1.60 3.31 -7.38
CA GLY A 83 1.60 4.39 -8.37
C GLY A 83 0.69 5.55 -8.00
N ILE A 84 -0.57 5.27 -7.68
CA ILE A 84 -1.56 6.31 -7.37
C ILE A 84 -1.28 7.01 -6.03
N SER A 85 -0.64 6.33 -5.08
CA SER A 85 -0.28 6.89 -3.77
C SER A 85 0.74 8.03 -3.88
N THR A 86 1.63 8.01 -4.86
CA THR A 86 2.70 8.98 -5.02
C THR A 86 2.18 10.42 -5.23
N PRO A 87 1.34 10.72 -6.25
CA PRO A 87 0.78 12.06 -6.42
C PRO A 87 -0.18 12.43 -5.28
N PHE A 88 -0.95 11.47 -4.74
CA PHE A 88 -1.85 11.71 -3.61
C PHE A 88 -1.12 12.25 -2.38
N ILE A 89 -0.07 11.57 -1.94
CA ILE A 89 0.73 12.00 -0.78
C ILE A 89 1.30 13.42 -1.03
N GLY A 90 1.72 13.69 -2.27
CA GLY A 90 2.21 14.99 -2.66
C GLY A 90 1.17 16.12 -2.53
N SER A 91 -0.04 15.89 -3.04
CA SER A 91 -1.13 16.88 -3.00
C SER A 91 -1.71 17.06 -1.60
N LEU A 92 -1.90 15.96 -0.86
CA LEU A 92 -2.42 15.99 0.52
C LEU A 92 -1.59 16.92 1.42
N TRP A 93 -0.27 16.77 1.40
CA TRP A 93 0.59 17.60 2.26
C TRP A 93 0.65 19.07 1.81
N ALA A 94 0.54 19.31 0.51
CA ALA A 94 0.43 20.67 0.00
C ALA A 94 -0.87 21.36 0.45
N GLU A 95 -1.97 20.62 0.48
CA GLU A 95 -3.28 21.12 0.90
C GLU A 95 -3.34 21.38 2.41
N VAL A 96 -2.83 20.44 3.23
CA VAL A 96 -2.92 20.53 4.71
C VAL A 96 -1.93 21.56 5.28
N TYR A 97 -0.70 21.60 4.79
CA TYR A 97 0.39 22.42 5.38
C TYR A 97 0.83 23.61 4.52
N GLY A 98 0.26 23.73 3.33
CA GLY A 98 0.63 24.76 2.37
C GLY A 98 1.98 24.49 1.68
N VAL A 99 2.17 25.14 0.55
CA VAL A 99 3.34 24.93 -0.32
C VAL A 99 4.64 25.43 0.33
N LYS A 100 4.56 26.47 1.19
CA LYS A 100 5.74 27.13 1.80
C LYS A 100 6.52 26.20 2.75
N SER A 101 5.84 25.32 3.49
CA SER A 101 6.44 24.38 4.46
C SER A 101 6.56 22.95 3.93
N LEU A 102 6.15 22.73 2.69
CA LEU A 102 6.02 21.38 2.10
C LEU A 102 7.32 20.57 2.15
N GLY A 103 8.48 21.21 1.92
CA GLY A 103 9.77 20.51 1.97
C GLY A 103 10.08 19.93 3.35
N THR A 104 9.92 20.75 4.40
CA THR A 104 10.17 20.32 5.79
C THR A 104 9.20 19.24 6.24
N VAL A 105 7.91 19.39 5.92
CA VAL A 105 6.87 18.44 6.26
C VAL A 105 7.14 17.09 5.56
N LYS A 106 7.43 17.10 4.26
CA LYS A 106 7.77 15.89 3.50
C LYS A 106 9.00 15.19 4.06
N ALA A 107 10.05 15.95 4.42
CA ALA A 107 11.28 15.39 4.99
C ALA A 107 10.99 14.66 6.33
N LEU A 108 10.23 15.29 7.23
CA LEU A 108 9.87 14.70 8.52
C LEU A 108 9.03 13.44 8.37
N LEU A 109 8.00 13.50 7.52
CA LEU A 109 7.12 12.37 7.28
C LEU A 109 7.84 11.22 6.57
N HIS A 110 8.73 11.54 5.64
CA HIS A 110 9.56 10.52 4.98
C HIS A 110 10.52 9.85 5.95
N ALA A 111 11.16 10.62 6.84
CA ALA A 111 12.00 10.05 7.91
C ALA A 111 11.19 9.10 8.81
N GLY A 112 9.98 9.48 9.22
CA GLY A 112 9.06 8.61 9.96
C GLY A 112 8.68 7.34 9.21
N ALA A 113 8.39 7.46 7.91
CA ALA A 113 8.07 6.31 7.05
C ALA A 113 9.26 5.35 6.90
N VAL A 114 10.48 5.87 6.73
CA VAL A 114 11.71 5.05 6.68
C VAL A 114 11.93 4.33 8.01
N PHE A 115 11.75 5.02 9.13
CA PHE A 115 11.86 4.41 10.47
C PHE A 115 10.82 3.30 10.67
N ALA A 116 9.56 3.55 10.35
CA ALA A 116 8.50 2.55 10.41
C ALA A 116 8.77 1.35 9.49
N SER A 117 9.30 1.61 8.28
CA SER A 117 9.70 0.56 7.33
C SER A 117 10.84 -0.31 7.88
N ALA A 118 11.79 0.27 8.61
CA ALA A 118 12.87 -0.47 9.25
C ALA A 118 12.39 -1.33 10.42
N LEU A 119 11.34 -0.90 11.14
CA LEU A 119 10.72 -1.68 12.22
C LEU A 119 9.83 -2.82 11.72
N SER A 120 9.26 -2.69 10.53
CA SER A 120 8.31 -3.65 9.97
C SER A 120 8.85 -5.10 9.92
N PRO A 121 10.07 -5.39 9.42
CA PRO A 121 10.62 -6.74 9.42
C PRO A 121 10.76 -7.34 10.83
N LEU A 122 11.10 -6.49 11.82
CA LEU A 122 11.22 -6.91 13.21
C LEU A 122 9.88 -7.35 13.78
N VAL A 123 8.85 -6.51 13.63
CA VAL A 123 7.50 -6.78 14.15
C VAL A 123 6.90 -8.03 13.48
N PHE A 124 6.95 -8.11 12.16
CA PHE A 124 6.42 -9.27 11.44
C PHE A 124 7.26 -10.52 11.66
N GLY A 125 8.59 -10.40 11.82
CA GLY A 125 9.47 -11.51 12.20
C GLY A 125 9.04 -12.14 13.53
N TYR A 126 8.81 -11.33 14.57
CA TYR A 126 8.30 -11.82 15.85
C TYR A 126 6.93 -12.50 15.74
N ILE A 127 6.03 -11.97 14.93
CA ILE A 127 4.70 -12.56 14.71
C ILE A 127 4.86 -13.96 14.07
N ILE A 128 5.75 -14.09 13.09
CA ILE A 128 6.05 -15.36 12.41
C ILE A 128 6.72 -16.35 13.39
N ASP A 129 7.68 -15.89 14.20
CA ASP A 129 8.38 -16.72 15.18
C ASP A 129 7.43 -17.26 16.28
N TRP A 130 6.35 -16.55 16.58
CA TRP A 130 5.29 -17.03 17.48
C TRP A 130 4.32 -18.02 16.83
N GLY A 131 4.56 -18.41 15.58
CA GLY A 131 3.77 -19.40 14.84
C GLY A 131 2.56 -18.85 14.12
N TYR A 132 2.43 -17.51 14.02
CA TYR A 132 1.39 -16.89 13.20
C TYR A 132 1.80 -16.87 11.74
N GLY A 133 0.83 -17.08 10.85
CA GLY A 133 1.07 -17.14 9.41
C GLY A 133 0.71 -15.86 8.66
N ILE A 134 0.66 -16.02 7.33
CA ILE A 134 0.27 -14.94 6.41
C ILE A 134 -1.16 -14.42 6.68
N THR A 135 -2.05 -15.28 7.16
CA THR A 135 -3.45 -14.94 7.43
C THR A 135 -3.56 -13.86 8.50
N GLU A 136 -2.86 -14.02 9.63
CA GLU A 136 -2.86 -13.06 10.72
C GLU A 136 -2.21 -11.74 10.29
N ILE A 137 -1.10 -11.82 9.56
CA ILE A 137 -0.41 -10.64 9.00
C ILE A 137 -1.34 -9.87 8.04
N ALA A 138 -2.05 -10.58 7.17
CA ALA A 138 -2.99 -9.98 6.23
C ALA A 138 -4.19 -9.34 6.94
N ILE A 139 -4.74 -9.98 7.98
CA ILE A 139 -5.83 -9.43 8.79
C ILE A 139 -5.38 -8.17 9.51
N ILE A 140 -4.21 -8.17 10.16
CA ILE A 140 -3.66 -6.97 10.82
C ILE A 140 -3.48 -5.84 9.80
N SER A 141 -2.93 -6.15 8.62
CA SER A 141 -2.75 -5.18 7.55
C SER A 141 -4.09 -4.59 7.07
N LEU A 142 -5.12 -5.41 6.88
CA LEU A 142 -6.47 -4.96 6.54
C LEU A 142 -7.08 -4.06 7.61
N LEU A 143 -6.92 -4.39 8.88
CA LEU A 143 -7.40 -3.55 9.98
C LEU A 143 -6.73 -2.18 9.97
N ILE A 144 -5.41 -2.13 9.76
CA ILE A 144 -4.66 -0.87 9.64
C ILE A 144 -5.17 -0.04 8.44
N ILE A 145 -5.40 -0.68 7.29
CA ILE A 145 -5.92 -0.01 6.08
C ILE A 145 -7.32 0.54 6.34
N ILE A 146 -8.22 -0.23 6.97
CA ILE A 146 -9.58 0.19 7.31
C ILE A 146 -9.53 1.41 8.24
N VAL A 147 -8.75 1.35 9.31
CA VAL A 147 -8.57 2.48 10.24
C VAL A 147 -8.03 3.71 9.49
N SER A 148 -7.02 3.53 8.64
CA SER A 148 -6.45 4.62 7.83
C SER A 148 -7.46 5.21 6.84
N THR A 149 -8.40 4.41 6.33
CA THR A 149 -9.46 4.87 5.44
C THR A 149 -10.56 5.64 6.19
N LEU A 150 -10.86 5.25 7.42
CA LEU A 150 -11.88 5.89 8.26
C LEU A 150 -11.41 7.20 8.88
N LEU A 151 -10.12 7.34 9.20
CA LEU A 151 -9.57 8.55 9.81
C LEU A 151 -9.89 9.85 9.06
N PRO A 152 -9.71 9.95 7.72
CA PRO A 152 -10.07 11.16 6.96
C PRO A 152 -11.57 11.45 6.93
N ILE A 153 -12.41 10.41 7.08
CA ILE A 153 -13.88 10.56 7.09
C ILE A 153 -14.33 11.22 8.41
N TYR A 154 -13.71 10.81 9.52
CA TYR A 154 -14.05 11.32 10.85
C TYR A 154 -13.45 12.70 11.14
N ASN A 155 -12.22 12.92 10.71
CA ASN A 155 -11.59 14.22 10.86
C ASN A 155 -12.11 15.17 9.76
N LYS A 156 -12.47 16.40 10.16
CA LYS A 156 -12.80 17.46 9.21
C LYS A 156 -11.51 17.96 8.53
N LEU A 157 -10.86 17.07 7.76
CA LEU A 157 -9.84 17.51 6.82
C LEU A 157 -10.51 18.38 5.75
N PRO A 158 -9.84 19.41 5.29
CA PRO A 158 -10.38 20.29 4.25
C PRO A 158 -10.69 19.52 2.97
#